data_b77d04596d06118d8be13a36d172d21a
#
_entry.id   b77d04596d06118d8be13a36d172d21a
#
_cell.length_a   1.000
_cell.length_b   1.000
_cell.length_c   1.000
_cell.angle_alpha   90.00
_cell.angle_beta   90.00
_cell.angle_gamma   90.00
#
_symmetry.space_group_name_H-M   'P 1'
#
loop_
_entity.id
_entity.type
_entity.pdbx_description
1 polymer ?
#
loop_
_entity_poly.entity_id
_entity_poly.type
_entity_poly.pdbx_seq_one_letter_code
_entity_poly.pdbx_strand_id
1 'polypeptide(L)'
;MNHIVIIGAGQAAAQAVVSLRQGGYEDAITLIGDEQELPYQRPPLSKKYLSGEMEAERLFFRGQEYYDNENVALKLGCRVTAISTDEKTVTLDDQSELAFSKLIICTGSRPRQLPLPGADLANIFDVRTIADIDAMKPAFTPGKKLIIIGGGYIGLE
;
A
#
# COMPACT_ATOMS: atom_id res chain seq x y z
N MET A 1 -22.77 16.79 -3.73
CA MET A 1 -21.33 16.96 -3.93
C MET A 1 -20.81 15.64 -4.45
N ASN A 2 -20.17 15.62 -5.61
CA ASN A 2 -19.57 14.38 -6.12
C ASN A 2 -18.22 14.19 -5.41
N HIS A 3 -18.02 13.06 -4.76
CA HIS A 3 -16.80 12.74 -4.05
C HIS A 3 -16.49 11.26 -4.27
N ILE A 4 -15.36 10.96 -4.85
CA ILE A 4 -14.88 9.59 -5.00
C ILE A 4 -13.92 9.27 -3.84
N VAL A 5 -14.23 8.22 -3.10
CA VAL A 5 -13.31 7.64 -2.11
C VAL A 5 -12.69 6.38 -2.71
N ILE A 6 -11.37 6.26 -2.60
CA ILE A 6 -10.59 5.10 -3.05
C ILE A 6 -9.97 4.45 -1.83
N ILE A 7 -10.34 3.20 -1.53
CA ILE A 7 -9.77 2.42 -0.42
C ILE A 7 -8.62 1.59 -0.94
N GLY A 8 -7.44 1.83 -0.39
CA GLY A 8 -6.16 1.25 -0.78
C GLY A 8 -5.28 2.30 -1.49
N ALA A 9 -3.99 2.35 -1.14
CA ALA A 9 -3.00 3.26 -1.70
C ALA A 9 -1.92 2.53 -2.51
N GLY A 10 -2.31 1.47 -3.22
CA GLY A 10 -1.40 0.71 -4.09
C GLY A 10 -1.46 1.15 -5.55
N GLN A 11 -0.86 0.33 -6.42
CA GLN A 11 -0.77 0.59 -7.86
C GLN A 11 -2.13 0.83 -8.53
N ALA A 12 -3.15 0.03 -8.19
CA ALA A 12 -4.48 0.16 -8.78
C ALA A 12 -5.11 1.51 -8.42
N ALA A 13 -4.94 1.95 -7.18
CA ALA A 13 -5.44 3.25 -6.72
C ALA A 13 -4.72 4.41 -7.39
N ALA A 14 -3.39 4.35 -7.49
CA ALA A 14 -2.61 5.37 -8.22
C ALA A 14 -3.06 5.49 -9.68
N GLN A 15 -3.27 4.35 -10.37
CA GLN A 15 -3.77 4.36 -11.73
C GLN A 15 -5.21 4.85 -11.83
N ALA A 16 -6.08 4.52 -10.86
CA ALA A 16 -7.46 5.01 -10.83
C ALA A 16 -7.51 6.54 -10.75
N VAL A 17 -6.68 7.16 -9.90
CA VAL A 17 -6.56 8.62 -9.82
C VAL A 17 -6.18 9.22 -11.17
N VAL A 18 -5.12 8.69 -11.80
CA VAL A 18 -4.66 9.17 -13.11
C VAL A 18 -5.78 9.05 -14.16
N SER A 19 -6.44 7.90 -14.21
CA SER A 19 -7.50 7.65 -15.19
C SER A 19 -8.73 8.54 -14.98
N LEU A 20 -9.11 8.80 -13.73
CA LEU A 20 -10.22 9.70 -13.39
C LEU A 20 -9.91 11.13 -13.85
N ARG A 21 -8.70 11.64 -13.56
CA ARG A 21 -8.30 12.99 -13.97
C ARG A 21 -8.19 13.12 -15.50
N GLN A 22 -7.58 12.15 -16.16
CA GLN A 22 -7.52 12.11 -17.63
C GLN A 22 -8.90 11.97 -18.29
N GLY A 23 -9.83 11.32 -17.60
CA GLY A 23 -11.24 11.21 -18.01
C GLY A 23 -12.09 12.45 -17.74
N GLY A 24 -11.51 13.54 -17.23
CA GLY A 24 -12.19 14.81 -16.97
C GLY A 24 -12.97 14.84 -15.65
N TYR A 25 -12.70 13.94 -14.71
CA TYR A 25 -13.32 14.03 -13.39
C TYR A 25 -12.60 15.11 -12.56
N GLU A 26 -13.27 16.23 -12.28
CA GLU A 26 -12.70 17.39 -11.60
C GLU A 26 -13.06 17.48 -10.10
N ASP A 27 -14.09 16.74 -9.66
CA ASP A 27 -14.55 16.76 -8.27
C ASP A 27 -13.56 16.09 -7.31
N ALA A 28 -13.86 16.14 -6.01
CA ALA A 28 -13.02 15.64 -4.93
C ALA A 28 -12.71 14.15 -5.05
N ILE A 29 -11.45 13.79 -4.85
CA ILE A 29 -10.98 12.41 -4.68
C ILE A 29 -10.25 12.32 -3.34
N THR A 30 -10.57 11.29 -2.54
CA THR A 30 -9.78 10.93 -1.35
C THR A 30 -9.27 9.52 -1.52
N LEU A 31 -7.96 9.35 -1.37
CA LEU A 31 -7.27 8.06 -1.37
C LEU A 31 -6.89 7.71 0.06
N ILE A 32 -7.28 6.51 0.52
CA ILE A 32 -7.04 6.02 1.88
C ILE A 32 -6.15 4.79 1.83
N GLY A 33 -5.05 4.79 2.59
CA GLY A 33 -4.13 3.66 2.66
C GLY A 33 -3.67 3.38 4.08
N ASP A 34 -3.49 2.11 4.42
CA ASP A 34 -3.02 1.68 5.74
C ASP A 34 -1.49 1.71 5.89
N GLU A 35 -0.76 1.93 4.80
CA GLU A 35 0.67 2.23 4.81
C GLU A 35 0.91 3.75 4.90
N GLN A 36 2.05 4.16 5.46
CA GLN A 36 2.41 5.60 5.59
C GLN A 36 2.93 6.19 4.27
N GLU A 37 3.31 5.33 3.34
CA GLU A 37 3.98 5.69 2.11
C GLU A 37 2.97 6.09 1.02
N LEU A 38 3.42 6.98 0.14
CA LEU A 38 2.73 7.28 -1.12
C LEU A 38 2.57 6.00 -1.96
N PRO A 39 1.58 5.94 -2.86
CA PRO A 39 1.43 4.81 -3.76
C PRO A 39 2.72 4.47 -4.51
N TYR A 40 3.18 3.23 -4.40
CA TYR A 40 4.47 2.77 -4.90
C TYR A 40 4.41 1.43 -5.61
N GLN A 41 5.45 1.13 -6.38
CA GLN A 41 5.63 -0.12 -7.10
C GLN A 41 6.25 -1.19 -6.20
N ARG A 42 5.59 -2.35 -6.07
CA ARG A 42 6.05 -3.45 -5.21
C ARG A 42 7.13 -4.35 -5.83
N PRO A 43 7.21 -4.57 -7.15
CA PRO A 43 8.19 -5.49 -7.72
C PRO A 43 9.65 -5.22 -7.36
N PRO A 44 10.13 -3.97 -7.17
CA PRO A 44 11.51 -3.75 -6.75
C PRO A 44 11.81 -4.11 -5.30
N LEU A 45 10.80 -4.34 -4.46
CA LEU A 45 10.97 -4.61 -3.03
C LEU A 45 11.85 -5.83 -2.76
N SER A 46 11.64 -6.93 -3.49
CA SER A 46 12.46 -8.16 -3.40
C SER A 46 13.74 -8.11 -4.23
N LYS A 47 14.02 -7.00 -4.91
CA LYS A 47 15.14 -6.85 -5.85
C LYS A 47 16.04 -5.67 -5.43
N LYS A 48 16.05 -4.62 -6.27
CA LYS A 48 16.92 -3.45 -6.12
C LYS A 48 16.72 -2.68 -4.81
N TYR A 49 15.51 -2.70 -4.27
CA TYR A 49 15.26 -2.06 -2.98
C TYR A 49 15.85 -2.88 -1.82
N LEU A 50 15.69 -4.20 -1.83
CA LEU A 50 16.31 -5.08 -0.83
C LEU A 50 17.84 -5.03 -0.92
N SER A 51 18.42 -5.05 -2.13
CA SER A 51 19.87 -4.98 -2.34
C SER A 51 20.48 -3.62 -2.01
N GLY A 52 19.67 -2.58 -1.79
CA GLY A 52 20.15 -1.22 -1.55
C GLY A 52 20.58 -0.46 -2.82
N GLU A 53 20.26 -0.99 -4.01
CA GLU A 53 20.53 -0.32 -5.29
C GLU A 53 19.48 0.73 -5.67
N MET A 54 18.41 0.81 -4.91
CA MET A 54 17.30 1.74 -5.15
C MET A 54 16.84 2.37 -3.84
N GLU A 55 16.76 3.69 -3.82
CA GLU A 55 16.20 4.47 -2.72
C GLU A 55 14.66 4.41 -2.72
N ALA A 56 14.05 4.63 -1.55
CA ALA A 56 12.60 4.54 -1.36
C ALA A 56 11.80 5.47 -2.29
N GLU A 57 12.31 6.68 -2.51
CA GLU A 57 11.67 7.71 -3.34
C GLU A 57 11.47 7.24 -4.79
N ARG A 58 12.35 6.38 -5.29
CA ARG A 58 12.26 5.82 -6.64
C ARG A 58 11.21 4.72 -6.79
N LEU A 59 10.66 4.26 -5.68
CA LEU A 59 9.54 3.32 -5.69
C LEU A 59 8.22 4.01 -6.02
N PHE A 60 8.04 5.27 -5.64
CA PHE A 60 6.78 5.99 -5.76
C PHE A 60 6.35 6.17 -7.23
N PHE A 61 5.07 5.94 -7.51
CA PHE A 61 4.50 6.20 -8.84
C PHE A 61 4.46 7.69 -9.16
N ARG A 62 4.16 8.50 -8.13
CA ARG A 62 4.10 9.97 -8.18
C ARG A 62 4.51 10.52 -6.82
N GLY A 63 5.13 11.69 -6.83
CA GLY A 63 5.41 12.45 -5.61
C GLY A 63 4.17 13.13 -5.04
N GLN A 64 4.27 13.64 -3.82
CA GLN A 64 3.20 14.36 -3.12
C GLN A 64 2.63 15.51 -3.97
N GLU A 65 3.49 16.29 -4.64
CA GLU A 65 3.10 17.40 -5.50
C GLU A 65 2.09 17.03 -6.59
N TYR A 66 2.16 15.81 -7.10
CA TYR A 66 1.19 15.34 -8.10
C TYR A 66 -0.21 15.28 -7.49
N TYR A 67 -0.34 14.68 -6.31
CA TYR A 67 -1.65 14.55 -5.64
C TYR A 67 -2.19 15.91 -5.21
N ASP A 68 -1.33 16.81 -4.76
CA ASP A 68 -1.70 18.17 -4.38
C ASP A 68 -2.20 18.96 -5.60
N ASN A 69 -1.48 18.92 -6.73
CA ASN A 69 -1.85 19.59 -7.97
C ASN A 69 -3.14 19.03 -8.58
N GLU A 70 -3.37 17.73 -8.42
CA GLU A 70 -4.59 17.06 -8.90
C GLU A 70 -5.74 17.15 -7.89
N ASN A 71 -5.59 17.91 -6.81
CA ASN A 71 -6.61 18.03 -5.75
C ASN A 71 -7.11 16.67 -5.24
N VAL A 72 -6.16 15.77 -4.92
CA VAL A 72 -6.41 14.45 -4.34
C VAL A 72 -6.00 14.46 -2.89
N ALA A 73 -6.94 14.31 -1.98
CA ALA A 73 -6.66 14.18 -0.56
C ALA A 73 -6.07 12.79 -0.26
N LEU A 74 -4.90 12.75 0.39
CA LEU A 74 -4.29 11.52 0.86
C LEU A 74 -4.54 11.32 2.35
N LYS A 75 -5.07 10.16 2.73
CA LYS A 75 -5.18 9.67 4.11
C LYS A 75 -4.34 8.40 4.23
N LEU A 76 -3.03 8.59 4.46
CA LEU A 76 -2.06 7.51 4.63
C LEU A 76 -1.92 7.14 6.11
N GLY A 77 -1.55 5.89 6.39
CA GLY A 77 -1.54 5.34 7.73
C GLY A 77 -2.92 5.20 8.35
N CYS A 78 -3.97 5.21 7.53
CA CYS A 78 -5.37 5.12 7.96
C CYS A 78 -6.02 3.86 7.40
N ARG A 79 -6.74 3.14 8.23
CA ARG A 79 -7.45 1.92 7.82
C ARG A 79 -8.94 2.13 7.81
N VAL A 80 -9.59 1.74 6.71
CA VAL A 80 -11.05 1.65 6.67
C VAL A 80 -11.49 0.38 7.42
N THR A 81 -12.36 0.55 8.41
CA THR A 81 -12.87 -0.51 9.28
C THR A 81 -14.30 -0.93 8.94
N ALA A 82 -15.09 -0.01 8.39
CA ALA A 82 -16.47 -0.28 7.97
C ALA A 82 -16.86 0.53 6.72
N ILE A 83 -17.85 0.02 6.01
CA ILE A 83 -18.48 0.66 4.86
C ILE A 83 -19.99 0.57 5.04
N SER A 84 -20.67 1.73 5.06
CA SER A 84 -22.12 1.82 4.98
C SER A 84 -22.53 2.19 3.54
N THR A 85 -23.17 1.26 2.84
CA THR A 85 -23.67 1.50 1.47
C THR A 85 -24.91 2.37 1.45
N ASP A 86 -25.73 2.27 2.49
CA ASP A 86 -26.99 3.01 2.61
C ASP A 86 -26.74 4.48 2.92
N GLU A 87 -25.82 4.75 3.87
CA GLU A 87 -25.42 6.10 4.25
C GLU A 87 -24.34 6.67 3.34
N LYS A 88 -23.71 5.81 2.50
CA LYS A 88 -22.58 6.13 1.63
C LYS A 88 -21.42 6.75 2.43
N THR A 89 -21.03 6.08 3.51
CA THR A 89 -19.90 6.47 4.36
C THR A 89 -18.89 5.32 4.51
N VAL A 90 -17.64 5.67 4.75
CA VAL A 90 -16.60 4.77 5.23
C VAL A 90 -16.17 5.24 6.61
N THR A 91 -15.96 4.29 7.54
CA THR A 91 -15.44 4.56 8.89
C THR A 91 -13.97 4.19 8.92
N LEU A 92 -13.13 5.06 9.46
CA LEU A 92 -11.69 4.82 9.64
C LEU A 92 -11.41 4.21 11.02
N ASP A 93 -10.19 3.78 11.24
CA ASP A 93 -9.72 3.19 12.50
C ASP A 93 -9.70 4.20 13.67
N ASP A 94 -9.60 5.51 13.39
CA ASP A 94 -9.76 6.59 14.36
C ASP A 94 -11.23 6.95 14.66
N GLN A 95 -12.18 6.17 14.15
CA GLN A 95 -13.64 6.38 14.24
C GLN A 95 -14.17 7.59 13.44
N SER A 96 -13.34 8.26 12.68
CA SER A 96 -13.82 9.30 11.78
C SER A 96 -14.56 8.69 10.60
N GLU A 97 -15.53 9.44 10.06
CA GLU A 97 -16.32 9.04 8.91
C GLU A 97 -16.05 9.94 7.70
N LEU A 98 -16.11 9.34 6.52
CA LEU A 98 -15.96 10.04 5.27
C LEU A 98 -17.09 9.63 4.32
N ALA A 99 -17.90 10.62 3.91
CA ALA A 99 -18.96 10.39 2.95
C ALA A 99 -18.43 10.30 1.52
N PHE A 100 -19.07 9.46 0.69
CA PHE A 100 -18.73 9.30 -0.72
C PHE A 100 -19.97 9.32 -1.60
N SER A 101 -19.83 9.75 -2.85
CA SER A 101 -20.82 9.53 -3.91
C SER A 101 -20.54 8.22 -4.66
N LYS A 102 -19.28 7.88 -4.83
CA LYS A 102 -18.78 6.63 -5.42
C LYS A 102 -17.60 6.10 -4.62
N LEU A 103 -17.50 4.78 -4.52
CA LEU A 103 -16.43 4.09 -3.80
C LEU A 103 -15.69 3.17 -4.75
N ILE A 104 -14.36 3.23 -4.71
CA ILE A 104 -13.47 2.32 -5.44
C ILE A 104 -12.66 1.53 -4.40
N ILE A 105 -12.67 0.20 -4.49
CA ILE A 105 -11.95 -0.67 -3.56
C ILE A 105 -10.72 -1.24 -4.27
N CYS A 106 -9.53 -0.84 -3.81
CA CYS A 106 -8.21 -1.19 -4.35
C CYS A 106 -7.28 -1.75 -3.26
N THR A 107 -7.81 -2.52 -2.32
CA THR A 107 -7.11 -2.97 -1.11
C THR A 107 -5.98 -3.97 -1.36
N GLY A 108 -5.89 -4.52 -2.57
CA GLY A 108 -4.83 -5.47 -2.93
C GLY A 108 -4.94 -6.81 -2.19
N SER A 109 -3.79 -7.33 -1.75
CA SER A 109 -3.69 -8.61 -1.04
C SER A 109 -2.72 -8.51 0.13
N ARG A 110 -2.81 -9.48 1.05
CA ARG A 110 -1.88 -9.64 2.18
C ARG A 110 -1.17 -10.98 2.11
N PRO A 111 0.05 -11.08 2.65
CA PRO A 111 0.71 -12.37 2.83
C PRO A 111 -0.17 -13.30 3.66
N ARG A 112 -0.19 -14.57 3.27
CA ARG A 112 -0.86 -15.59 4.07
C ARG A 112 0.02 -15.92 5.27
N GLN A 113 -0.50 -15.71 6.46
CA GLN A 113 0.20 -16.11 7.67
C GLN A 113 0.32 -17.63 7.75
N LEU A 114 1.49 -18.11 8.16
CA LEU A 114 1.72 -19.54 8.34
C LEU A 114 1.15 -19.99 9.70
N PRO A 115 0.22 -20.96 9.72
CA PRO A 115 -0.36 -21.47 10.97
C PRO A 115 0.58 -22.51 11.62
N LEU A 116 1.82 -22.13 11.86
CA LEU A 116 2.86 -23.01 12.42
C LEU A 116 3.39 -22.45 13.74
N PRO A 117 3.72 -23.30 14.71
CA PRO A 117 4.42 -22.87 15.92
C PRO A 117 5.71 -22.16 15.57
N GLY A 118 5.94 -20.99 16.15
CA GLY A 118 7.12 -20.16 15.90
C GLY A 118 7.04 -19.25 14.68
N ALA A 119 5.92 -19.17 13.97
CA ALA A 119 5.73 -18.22 12.87
C ALA A 119 5.77 -16.74 13.31
N ASP A 120 5.70 -16.50 14.60
CA ASP A 120 5.77 -15.20 15.27
C ASP A 120 7.18 -14.84 15.80
N LEU A 121 8.18 -15.67 15.53
CA LEU A 121 9.55 -15.40 15.98
C LEU A 121 10.16 -14.19 15.26
N ALA A 122 11.04 -13.47 15.95
CA ALA A 122 11.60 -12.19 15.54
C ALA A 122 12.39 -12.17 14.21
N ASN A 123 12.82 -13.33 13.71
CA ASN A 123 13.60 -13.45 12.47
C ASN A 123 12.77 -14.06 11.32
N ILE A 124 11.46 -13.97 11.39
CA ILE A 124 10.54 -14.37 10.32
C ILE A 124 9.96 -13.12 9.71
N PHE A 125 10.10 -12.98 8.40
CA PHE A 125 9.72 -11.79 7.66
C PHE A 125 8.80 -12.16 6.49
N ASP A 126 7.81 -11.33 6.25
CA ASP A 126 7.05 -11.32 5.01
C ASP A 126 7.72 -10.37 4.00
N VAL A 127 7.44 -10.56 2.71
CA VAL A 127 7.90 -9.67 1.65
C VAL A 127 6.67 -9.06 0.97
N ARG A 128 6.20 -7.94 1.47
CA ARG A 128 5.01 -7.27 0.91
C ARG A 128 5.09 -5.75 0.88
N THR A 129 5.58 -5.12 1.94
CA THR A 129 5.61 -3.67 2.12
C THR A 129 7.05 -3.14 2.20
N ILE A 130 7.21 -1.83 2.07
CA ILE A 130 8.51 -1.15 2.35
C ILE A 130 8.95 -1.46 3.78
N ALA A 131 8.04 -1.37 4.74
CA ALA A 131 8.32 -1.65 6.15
C ALA A 131 8.82 -3.09 6.39
N ASP A 132 8.26 -4.08 5.68
CA ASP A 132 8.75 -5.46 5.77
C ASP A 132 10.22 -5.57 5.32
N ILE A 133 10.56 -4.92 4.21
CA ILE A 133 11.92 -4.92 3.68
C ILE A 133 12.88 -4.19 4.62
N ASP A 134 12.49 -3.04 5.14
CA ASP A 134 13.33 -2.27 6.05
C ASP A 134 13.59 -3.00 7.37
N ALA A 135 12.59 -3.72 7.87
CA ALA A 135 12.74 -4.59 9.04
C ALA A 135 13.67 -5.80 8.74
N MET A 136 13.63 -6.31 7.50
CA MET A 136 14.40 -7.48 7.09
C MET A 136 15.85 -7.16 6.75
N LYS A 137 16.15 -6.02 6.10
CA LYS A 137 17.49 -5.61 5.66
C LYS A 137 18.59 -5.84 6.70
N PRO A 138 18.44 -5.47 7.99
CA PRO A 138 19.49 -5.67 9.00
C PRO A 138 19.82 -7.13 9.27
N ALA A 139 18.92 -8.06 8.94
CA ALA A 139 19.17 -9.51 9.13
C ALA A 139 20.05 -10.11 8.02
N PHE A 140 20.20 -9.44 6.88
CA PHE A 140 21.03 -9.87 5.75
C PHE A 140 22.49 -9.49 5.98
N THR A 141 23.20 -10.29 6.80
CA THR A 141 24.63 -10.10 7.05
C THR A 141 25.44 -11.29 6.55
N PRO A 142 26.70 -11.09 6.13
CA PRO A 142 27.55 -12.19 5.66
C PRO A 142 27.62 -13.34 6.67
N GLY A 143 27.54 -14.59 6.16
CA GLY A 143 27.60 -15.81 6.97
C GLY A 143 26.27 -16.26 7.59
N LYS A 144 25.19 -15.51 7.45
CA LYS A 144 23.85 -15.96 7.87
C LYS A 144 23.27 -16.97 6.89
N LYS A 145 22.47 -17.88 7.43
CA LYS A 145 21.67 -18.83 6.62
C LYS A 145 20.27 -18.27 6.43
N LEU A 146 19.86 -18.17 5.19
CA LEU A 146 18.50 -17.78 4.81
C LEU A 146 17.69 -19.05 4.52
N ILE A 147 16.48 -19.13 5.07
CA ILE A 147 15.49 -20.13 4.74
C ILE A 147 14.30 -19.41 4.08
N ILE A 148 13.93 -19.85 2.89
CA ILE A 148 12.79 -19.31 2.15
C ILE A 148 11.66 -20.31 2.19
N ILE A 149 10.50 -19.88 2.67
CA ILE A 149 9.28 -20.70 2.71
C ILE A 149 8.39 -20.28 1.53
N GLY A 150 8.33 -21.15 0.53
CA GLY A 150 7.62 -20.90 -0.72
C GLY A 150 8.55 -20.77 -1.92
N GLY A 151 8.25 -21.51 -2.99
CA GLY A 151 9.01 -21.54 -4.24
C GLY A 151 8.39 -20.67 -5.35
N GLY A 152 7.70 -19.59 -5.00
CA GLY A 152 7.19 -18.62 -5.96
C GLY A 152 8.27 -17.64 -6.44
N TYR A 153 7.94 -16.81 -7.45
CA TYR A 153 8.88 -15.84 -8.03
C TYR A 153 9.57 -14.96 -7.00
N ILE A 154 8.83 -14.38 -6.05
CA ILE A 154 9.37 -13.50 -5.01
C ILE A 154 10.40 -14.24 -4.13
N GLY A 155 10.16 -15.50 -3.80
CA GLY A 155 11.08 -16.29 -2.98
C GLY A 155 12.35 -16.70 -3.72
N LEU A 156 12.33 -16.74 -5.05
CA LEU A 156 13.48 -17.10 -5.88
C LEU A 156 14.34 -15.89 -6.29
N GLU A 157 13.80 -14.67 -6.19
CA GLU A 157 14.51 -13.42 -6.44
C GLU A 157 15.44 -13.03 -5.29
#